data_edd4c53bd53ff717a94ac2c7c44b7ad6
#
_entry.id   edd4c53bd53ff717a94ac2c7c44b7ad6
#
_cell.length_a   1.000
_cell.length_b   1.000
_cell.length_c   1.000
_cell.angle_alpha   90.00
_cell.angle_beta   90.00
_cell.angle_gamma   90.00
#
_symmetry.space_group_name_H-M   'P 1'
#
loop_
_entity.id
_entity.type
_entity.pdbx_description
1 polymer ?
#
loop_
_entity_poly.entity_id
_entity_poly.type
_entity_poly.pdbx_seq_one_letter_code
_entity_poly.pdbx_strand_id
1 'polypeptide(L)'
;RPPRSTLGVSSAASDVYKRQLILSVEIISAFEVQMSEMDGTREVWATNGQLVVLTAVWSVYATGLLVAGLVWRSAYLRWGGFGLLTLAVAKLLLIDTVEFQVINSEYQVGFNGYFWCFVLVIVAVSFSAWLFWSQRDFLDPRERVCLPLLLAAANVLMVWILSLEALRFFDIREEVHGTNLESAKQLSLTILWAVYGVAVIVVGIIRQYSAARLAGIGLLAMSVLKLFAFDVFLLEQEYRVAAFISLGALLLGIGFAYQRYGNLIKGFLFGETEVETTKPDSTPGNSLSET
;
A
#
# COMPACT_ATOMS: atom_id res chain seq x y z
N ARG A 1 -44.70 0.14 6.30
CA ARG A 1 -43.80 1.27 6.67
C ARG A 1 -43.47 2.01 5.39
N PRO A 2 -43.66 3.34 5.32
CA PRO A 2 -43.31 4.10 4.10
C PRO A 2 -41.79 4.07 3.88
N PRO A 3 -41.30 4.10 2.63
CA PRO A 3 -39.88 4.10 2.33
C PRO A 3 -39.25 5.39 2.90
N ARG A 4 -38.22 5.25 3.74
CA ARG A 4 -37.43 6.37 4.20
C ARG A 4 -36.88 7.08 2.97
N SER A 5 -37.18 8.37 2.86
CA SER A 5 -36.87 9.20 1.69
C SER A 5 -35.38 9.16 1.36
N THR A 6 -35.04 8.75 0.15
CA THR A 6 -33.72 8.82 -0.46
C THR A 6 -33.14 10.26 -0.46
N LEU A 7 -33.99 11.26 -0.34
CA LEU A 7 -33.65 12.68 -0.25
C LEU A 7 -32.82 13.05 1.00
N GLY A 8 -33.09 12.46 2.18
CA GLY A 8 -32.33 12.77 3.39
C GLY A 8 -30.90 12.23 3.38
N VAL A 9 -30.63 11.20 2.58
CA VAL A 9 -29.34 10.56 2.47
C VAL A 9 -28.42 11.32 1.51
N SER A 10 -28.98 11.83 0.40
CA SER A 10 -28.27 12.68 -0.55
C SER A 10 -27.83 14.00 0.08
N SER A 11 -28.63 14.58 0.97
CA SER A 11 -28.28 15.81 1.68
C SER A 11 -27.12 15.59 2.68
N ALA A 12 -27.13 14.51 3.44
CA ALA A 12 -26.08 14.22 4.41
C ALA A 12 -24.71 13.98 3.74
N ALA A 13 -24.66 13.23 2.64
CA ALA A 13 -23.44 13.04 1.86
C ALA A 13 -22.95 14.38 1.28
N SER A 14 -23.86 15.20 0.71
CA SER A 14 -23.54 16.53 0.20
C SER A 14 -22.95 17.44 1.29
N ASP A 15 -23.47 17.39 2.51
CA ASP A 15 -22.99 18.23 3.61
C ASP A 15 -21.61 17.81 4.12
N VAL A 16 -21.28 16.52 4.05
CA VAL A 16 -19.93 16.01 4.35
C VAL A 16 -18.92 16.57 3.36
N TYR A 17 -19.17 16.47 2.05
CA TYR A 17 -18.28 17.01 1.02
C TYR A 17 -18.17 18.54 1.06
N LYS A 18 -19.25 19.24 1.37
CA LYS A 18 -19.22 20.71 1.53
C LYS A 18 -18.32 21.12 2.69
N ARG A 19 -18.41 20.46 3.84
CA ARG A 19 -17.54 20.73 4.99
C ARG A 19 -16.07 20.46 4.68
N GLN A 20 -15.79 19.38 3.97
CA GLN A 20 -14.42 19.08 3.52
C GLN A 20 -13.89 20.16 2.56
N LEU A 21 -14.69 20.61 1.59
CA LEU A 21 -14.30 21.68 0.69
C LEU A 21 -14.05 22.99 1.43
N ILE A 22 -14.91 23.34 2.39
CA ILE A 22 -14.74 24.54 3.24
C ILE A 22 -13.42 24.45 4.01
N LEU A 23 -13.17 23.34 4.71
CA LEU A 23 -11.90 23.12 5.42
C LEU A 23 -10.69 23.21 4.50
N SER A 24 -10.79 22.65 3.28
CA SER A 24 -9.69 22.73 2.31
C SER A 24 -9.44 24.16 1.85
N VAL A 25 -10.50 24.93 1.58
CA VAL A 25 -10.41 26.34 1.20
C VAL A 25 -9.86 27.19 2.34
N GLU A 26 -10.29 26.95 3.59
CA GLU A 26 -9.77 27.66 4.77
C GLU A 26 -8.27 27.40 5.00
N ILE A 27 -7.82 26.14 4.82
CA ILE A 27 -6.40 25.80 4.90
C ILE A 27 -5.62 26.53 3.81
N ILE A 28 -6.09 26.47 2.56
CA ILE A 28 -5.46 27.14 1.42
C ILE A 28 -5.38 28.65 1.68
N SER A 29 -6.48 29.28 2.06
CA SER A 29 -6.51 30.74 2.32
C SER A 29 -5.62 31.15 3.50
N ALA A 30 -5.54 30.34 4.56
CA ALA A 30 -4.65 30.62 5.68
C ALA A 30 -3.16 30.62 5.25
N PHE A 31 -2.79 29.67 4.40
CA PHE A 31 -1.43 29.62 3.85
C PHE A 31 -1.18 30.75 2.84
N GLU A 32 -2.14 31.13 1.99
CA GLU A 32 -2.01 32.25 1.05
C GLU A 32 -1.79 33.59 1.79
N VAL A 33 -2.53 33.83 2.86
CA VAL A 33 -2.31 35.03 3.70
C VAL A 33 -0.91 35.02 4.30
N GLN A 34 -0.43 33.87 4.76
CA GLN A 34 0.90 33.77 5.35
C GLN A 34 2.01 33.88 4.28
N MET A 35 1.78 33.39 3.06
CA MET A 35 2.73 33.52 1.94
C MET A 35 2.89 34.94 1.44
N SER A 36 1.83 35.75 1.45
CA SER A 36 1.88 37.15 0.97
C SER A 36 2.85 38.05 1.75
N GLU A 37 3.26 37.63 2.94
CA GLU A 37 4.21 38.34 3.82
C GLU A 37 5.64 37.76 3.79
N MET A 38 5.92 36.71 2.99
CA MET A 38 7.19 35.98 3.02
C MET A 38 8.08 36.25 1.81
N ASP A 39 9.39 36.17 2.06
CA ASP A 39 10.42 36.25 1.03
C ASP A 39 10.51 34.93 0.24
N GLY A 40 10.90 34.97 -1.06
CA GLY A 40 10.75 33.87 -2.05
C GLY A 40 11.24 32.48 -1.63
N THR A 41 12.25 32.34 -0.78
CA THR A 41 12.70 31.04 -0.25
C THR A 41 11.72 30.45 0.77
N ARG A 42 11.06 31.30 1.54
CA ARG A 42 10.03 30.89 2.51
C ARG A 42 8.70 30.55 1.85
N GLU A 43 8.43 31.12 0.67
CA GLU A 43 7.24 30.83 -0.14
C GLU A 43 7.21 29.36 -0.57
N VAL A 44 8.32 28.79 -1.01
CA VAL A 44 8.45 27.36 -1.38
C VAL A 44 8.17 26.46 -0.18
N TRP A 45 8.67 26.79 1.02
CA TRP A 45 8.41 26.06 2.24
C TRP A 45 6.94 26.09 2.67
N ALA A 46 6.29 27.25 2.51
CA ALA A 46 4.89 27.43 2.83
C ALA A 46 3.99 26.63 1.87
N THR A 47 4.28 26.64 0.58
CA THR A 47 3.53 25.86 -0.44
C THR A 47 3.63 24.35 -0.16
N ASN A 48 4.83 23.86 0.13
CA ASN A 48 5.05 22.47 0.48
C ASN A 48 4.35 22.09 1.79
N GLY A 49 4.41 22.96 2.80
CA GLY A 49 3.69 22.77 4.07
C GLY A 49 2.18 22.71 3.88
N GLN A 50 1.61 23.53 3.01
CA GLN A 50 0.19 23.51 2.66
C GLN A 50 -0.26 22.16 2.11
N LEU A 51 0.50 21.58 1.16
CA LEU A 51 0.21 20.27 0.56
C LEU A 51 0.19 19.16 1.62
N VAL A 52 1.20 19.13 2.48
CA VAL A 52 1.35 18.17 3.59
C VAL A 52 0.18 18.27 4.58
N VAL A 53 -0.14 19.49 5.02
CA VAL A 53 -1.23 19.73 5.97
C VAL A 53 -2.59 19.32 5.38
N LEU A 54 -2.83 19.64 4.12
CA LEU A 54 -4.07 19.28 3.43
C LEU A 54 -4.26 17.75 3.38
N THR A 55 -3.21 17.00 3.01
CA THR A 55 -3.26 15.53 2.98
C THR A 55 -3.44 14.93 4.37
N ALA A 56 -2.79 15.49 5.39
CA ALA A 56 -2.96 15.09 6.78
C ALA A 56 -4.41 15.29 7.26
N VAL A 57 -4.98 16.45 7.01
CA VAL A 57 -6.38 16.76 7.37
C VAL A 57 -7.36 15.84 6.65
N TRP A 58 -7.17 15.59 5.35
CA TRP A 58 -8.02 14.69 4.59
C TRP A 58 -7.98 13.26 5.14
N SER A 59 -6.80 12.74 5.51
CA SER A 59 -6.66 11.39 6.04
C SER A 59 -7.26 11.24 7.43
N VAL A 60 -7.09 12.23 8.30
CA VAL A 60 -7.71 12.25 9.63
C VAL A 60 -9.23 12.35 9.51
N TYR A 61 -9.73 13.24 8.65
CA TYR A 61 -11.17 13.41 8.44
C TYR A 61 -11.81 12.15 7.82
N ALA A 62 -11.16 11.53 6.84
CA ALA A 62 -11.59 10.26 6.26
C ALA A 62 -11.70 9.14 7.31
N THR A 63 -10.68 9.02 8.16
CA THR A 63 -10.66 8.04 9.26
C THR A 63 -11.78 8.34 10.25
N GLY A 64 -12.02 9.61 10.59
CA GLY A 64 -13.14 10.03 11.42
C GLY A 64 -14.50 9.66 10.85
N LEU A 65 -14.69 9.82 9.52
CA LEU A 65 -15.91 9.38 8.83
C LEU A 65 -16.10 7.87 8.88
N LEU A 66 -15.02 7.08 8.75
CA LEU A 66 -15.07 5.62 8.85
C LEU A 66 -15.48 5.19 10.26
N VAL A 67 -14.88 5.79 11.29
CA VAL A 67 -15.25 5.56 12.70
C VAL A 67 -16.72 5.92 12.95
N ALA A 68 -17.14 7.10 12.54
CA ALA A 68 -18.52 7.56 12.67
C ALA A 68 -19.50 6.64 11.92
N GLY A 69 -19.13 6.19 10.70
CA GLY A 69 -19.92 5.27 9.89
C GLY A 69 -20.09 3.89 10.53
N LEU A 70 -19.10 3.42 11.30
CA LEU A 70 -19.20 2.18 12.06
C LEU A 70 -20.05 2.36 13.33
N VAL A 71 -19.83 3.45 14.11
CA VAL A 71 -20.58 3.74 15.33
C VAL A 71 -22.07 3.94 15.02
N TRP A 72 -22.39 4.72 14.01
CA TRP A 72 -23.79 5.02 13.62
C TRP A 72 -24.36 3.98 12.63
N ARG A 73 -23.61 2.93 12.30
CA ARG A 73 -24.01 1.86 11.37
C ARG A 73 -24.49 2.39 10.01
N SER A 74 -23.90 3.47 9.52
CA SER A 74 -24.25 4.12 8.27
C SER A 74 -23.30 3.72 7.15
N ALA A 75 -23.79 2.99 6.15
CA ALA A 75 -23.02 2.60 4.98
C ALA A 75 -22.52 3.83 4.20
N TYR A 76 -23.31 4.89 4.12
CA TYR A 76 -22.95 6.11 3.38
C TYR A 76 -21.73 6.82 3.95
N LEU A 77 -21.63 6.91 5.29
CA LEU A 77 -20.45 7.49 5.93
C LEU A 77 -19.21 6.63 5.71
N ARG A 78 -19.36 5.30 5.72
CA ARG A 78 -18.24 4.38 5.44
C ARG A 78 -17.75 4.52 4.01
N TRP A 79 -18.64 4.52 3.02
CA TRP A 79 -18.28 4.73 1.62
C TRP A 79 -17.69 6.12 1.36
N GLY A 80 -18.24 7.16 2.00
CA GLY A 80 -17.69 8.51 1.96
C GLY A 80 -16.28 8.58 2.53
N GLY A 81 -16.05 7.95 3.69
CA GLY A 81 -14.72 7.86 4.31
C GLY A 81 -13.71 7.09 3.45
N PHE A 82 -14.12 5.96 2.82
CA PHE A 82 -13.27 5.24 1.87
C PHE A 82 -12.92 6.08 0.65
N GLY A 83 -13.89 6.75 0.05
CA GLY A 83 -13.66 7.60 -1.11
C GLY A 83 -12.66 8.71 -0.80
N LEU A 84 -12.82 9.36 0.35
CA LEU A 84 -11.92 10.42 0.78
C LEU A 84 -10.51 9.89 1.13
N LEU A 85 -10.42 8.74 1.80
CA LEU A 85 -9.13 8.11 2.12
C LEU A 85 -8.38 7.69 0.84
N THR A 86 -9.11 7.14 -0.14
CA THR A 86 -8.54 6.81 -1.45
C THR A 86 -8.04 8.06 -2.16
N LEU A 87 -8.80 9.16 -2.10
CA LEU A 87 -8.40 10.44 -2.69
C LEU A 87 -7.15 11.01 -1.99
N ALA A 88 -7.06 10.93 -0.66
CA ALA A 88 -5.89 11.35 0.10
C ALA A 88 -4.65 10.52 -0.27
N VAL A 89 -4.79 9.19 -0.40
CA VAL A 89 -3.71 8.30 -0.84
C VAL A 89 -3.29 8.62 -2.28
N ALA A 90 -4.25 8.81 -3.19
CA ALA A 90 -3.96 9.16 -4.58
C ALA A 90 -3.24 10.52 -4.69
N LYS A 91 -3.69 11.54 -3.94
CA LYS A 91 -3.03 12.83 -3.88
C LYS A 91 -1.59 12.70 -3.37
N LEU A 92 -1.37 11.95 -2.29
CA LEU A 92 -0.06 11.72 -1.70
C LEU A 92 0.91 11.07 -2.70
N LEU A 93 0.45 10.06 -3.46
CA LEU A 93 1.28 9.35 -4.44
C LEU A 93 1.53 10.15 -5.71
N LEU A 94 0.56 10.93 -6.20
CA LEU A 94 0.64 11.58 -7.51
C LEU A 94 1.11 13.03 -7.42
N ILE A 95 0.71 13.76 -6.40
CA ILE A 95 0.99 15.20 -6.27
C ILE A 95 2.12 15.42 -5.28
N ASP A 96 1.95 14.97 -4.03
CA ASP A 96 2.89 15.27 -2.96
C ASP A 96 4.27 14.61 -3.21
N THR A 97 4.31 13.48 -3.92
CA THR A 97 5.57 12.81 -4.32
C THR A 97 6.36 13.62 -5.34
N VAL A 98 5.70 14.29 -6.29
CA VAL A 98 6.37 15.11 -7.32
C VAL A 98 7.00 16.32 -6.67
N GLU A 99 6.26 17.00 -5.80
CA GLU A 99 6.77 18.16 -5.07
C GLU A 99 7.91 17.79 -4.10
N PHE A 100 7.85 16.59 -3.52
CA PHE A 100 8.92 16.05 -2.69
C PHE A 100 10.28 15.97 -3.40
N GLN A 101 10.31 15.76 -4.72
CA GLN A 101 11.53 15.70 -5.51
C GLN A 101 12.20 17.08 -5.73
N VAL A 102 11.47 18.17 -5.55
CA VAL A 102 11.94 19.55 -5.80
C VAL A 102 12.64 20.15 -4.57
N ILE A 103 12.58 19.52 -3.40
CA ILE A 103 13.10 20.09 -2.15
C ILE A 103 14.63 20.05 -2.07
N ASN A 104 15.20 21.20 -1.74
CA ASN A 104 16.62 21.54 -1.71
C ASN A 104 17.43 20.97 -0.51
N SER A 105 18.71 21.34 -0.47
CA SER A 105 19.86 20.92 0.34
C SER A 105 19.72 20.86 1.88
N GLU A 106 18.63 21.35 2.47
CA GLU A 106 18.35 21.25 3.91
C GLU A 106 17.53 20.01 4.33
N TYR A 107 17.36 19.06 3.41
CA TYR A 107 16.58 17.86 3.65
C TYR A 107 17.27 16.93 4.67
N GLN A 108 16.58 16.62 5.77
CA GLN A 108 17.00 15.61 6.74
C GLN A 108 16.24 14.30 6.51
N VAL A 109 16.97 13.24 6.20
CA VAL A 109 16.39 11.90 6.00
C VAL A 109 15.63 11.45 7.25
N GLY A 110 14.38 11.07 7.11
CA GLY A 110 13.51 10.62 8.20
C GLY A 110 12.92 11.72 9.10
N PHE A 111 13.41 12.97 9.03
CA PHE A 111 12.95 14.08 9.88
C PHE A 111 12.39 15.25 9.07
N ASN A 112 11.60 14.96 8.05
CA ASN A 112 10.97 15.98 7.22
C ASN A 112 9.43 15.87 7.28
N GLY A 113 8.73 16.96 6.95
CA GLY A 113 7.27 17.04 7.00
C GLY A 113 6.59 16.03 6.11
N TYR A 114 7.18 15.70 4.95
CA TYR A 114 6.64 14.72 4.01
C TYR A 114 6.70 13.31 4.59
N PHE A 115 7.84 12.92 5.18
CA PHE A 115 7.97 11.62 5.85
C PHE A 115 6.88 11.42 6.90
N TRP A 116 6.69 12.41 7.77
CA TRP A 116 5.67 12.34 8.81
C TRP A 116 4.24 12.34 8.25
N CYS A 117 4.00 13.01 7.12
CA CYS A 117 2.72 12.93 6.42
C CYS A 117 2.45 11.53 5.90
N PHE A 118 3.44 10.89 5.24
CA PHE A 118 3.33 9.50 4.81
C PHE A 118 3.06 8.56 5.99
N VAL A 119 3.80 8.71 7.09
CA VAL A 119 3.61 7.92 8.31
C VAL A 119 2.18 8.10 8.84
N LEU A 120 1.68 9.32 8.90
CA LEU A 120 0.31 9.60 9.35
C LEU A 120 -0.72 8.92 8.45
N VAL A 121 -0.58 9.01 7.13
CA VAL A 121 -1.51 8.36 6.17
C VAL A 121 -1.43 6.84 6.30
N ILE A 122 -0.22 6.26 6.43
CA ILE A 122 -0.04 4.81 6.65
C ILE A 122 -0.72 4.37 7.94
N VAL A 123 -0.58 5.14 9.02
CA VAL A 123 -1.27 4.87 10.30
C VAL A 123 -2.78 4.98 10.13
N ALA A 124 -3.29 6.01 9.44
CA ALA A 124 -4.72 6.19 9.18
C ALA A 124 -5.31 5.01 8.37
N VAL A 125 -4.62 4.58 7.31
CA VAL A 125 -5.02 3.44 6.47
C VAL A 125 -4.96 2.12 7.27
N SER A 126 -3.89 1.90 8.03
CA SER A 126 -3.70 0.70 8.85
C SER A 126 -4.72 0.64 9.99
N PHE A 127 -5.01 1.76 10.65
CA PHE A 127 -6.03 1.86 11.66
C PHE A 127 -7.43 1.60 11.08
N SER A 128 -7.73 2.13 9.90
CA SER A 128 -8.97 1.86 9.18
C SER A 128 -9.10 0.37 8.85
N ALA A 129 -8.02 -0.28 8.39
CA ALA A 129 -8.00 -1.72 8.13
C ALA A 129 -8.24 -2.54 9.40
N TRP A 130 -7.59 -2.17 10.51
CA TRP A 130 -7.81 -2.81 11.81
C TRP A 130 -9.25 -2.64 12.30
N LEU A 131 -9.83 -1.46 12.13
CA LEU A 131 -11.20 -1.17 12.50
C LEU A 131 -12.20 -2.05 11.72
N PHE A 132 -11.99 -2.20 10.40
CA PHE A 132 -12.79 -3.09 9.55
C PHE A 132 -12.58 -4.55 9.88
N TRP A 133 -11.37 -4.96 10.21
CA TRP A 133 -11.09 -6.32 10.69
C TRP A 133 -11.85 -6.63 11.99
N SER A 134 -11.85 -5.70 12.94
CA SER A 134 -12.52 -5.86 14.24
C SER A 134 -14.04 -5.93 14.12
N GLN A 135 -14.62 -5.28 13.13
CA GLN A 135 -16.07 -5.16 12.92
C GLN A 135 -16.59 -6.00 11.74
N ARG A 136 -15.77 -6.95 11.23
CA ARG A 136 -16.06 -7.71 10.00
C ARG A 136 -17.40 -8.43 9.98
N ASP A 137 -17.93 -8.83 11.15
CA ASP A 137 -19.17 -9.58 11.26
C ASP A 137 -20.42 -8.71 11.02
N PHE A 138 -20.28 -7.39 11.17
CA PHE A 138 -21.35 -6.42 10.94
C PHE A 138 -21.29 -5.75 9.55
N LEU A 139 -20.24 -6.06 8.74
CA LEU A 139 -20.02 -5.43 7.45
C LEU A 139 -20.73 -6.21 6.32
N ASP A 140 -21.28 -5.47 5.38
CA ASP A 140 -21.82 -6.05 4.14
C ASP A 140 -20.72 -6.80 3.36
N PRO A 141 -21.07 -7.88 2.61
CA PRO A 141 -20.10 -8.61 1.79
C PRO A 141 -19.29 -7.72 0.82
N ARG A 142 -19.91 -6.65 0.31
CA ARG A 142 -19.25 -5.67 -0.57
C ARG A 142 -18.19 -4.85 0.15
N GLU A 143 -18.40 -4.53 1.41
CA GLU A 143 -17.47 -3.76 2.22
C GLU A 143 -16.26 -4.56 2.69
N ARG A 144 -16.39 -5.90 2.75
CA ARG A 144 -15.27 -6.80 3.11
C ARG A 144 -14.13 -6.76 2.11
N VAL A 145 -14.41 -6.42 0.85
CA VAL A 145 -13.39 -6.23 -0.20
C VAL A 145 -12.47 -5.03 0.10
N CYS A 146 -12.95 -4.05 0.88
CA CYS A 146 -12.15 -2.88 1.24
C CYS A 146 -10.98 -3.22 2.17
N LEU A 147 -11.10 -4.27 3.00
CA LEU A 147 -10.03 -4.69 3.92
C LEU A 147 -8.73 -5.07 3.21
N PRO A 148 -8.71 -6.00 2.23
CA PRO A 148 -7.48 -6.31 1.50
C PRO A 148 -6.95 -5.10 0.71
N LEU A 149 -7.81 -4.22 0.21
CA LEU A 149 -7.39 -2.99 -0.48
C LEU A 149 -6.69 -2.02 0.48
N LEU A 150 -7.20 -1.82 1.69
CA LEU A 150 -6.54 -0.99 2.71
C LEU A 150 -5.18 -1.56 3.11
N LEU A 151 -5.09 -2.88 3.32
CA LEU A 151 -3.82 -3.53 3.65
C LEU A 151 -2.82 -3.42 2.50
N ALA A 152 -3.27 -3.59 1.25
CA ALA A 152 -2.44 -3.40 0.07
C ALA A 152 -1.96 -1.95 -0.05
N ALA A 153 -2.85 -0.96 0.14
CA ALA A 153 -2.51 0.45 0.12
C ALA A 153 -1.47 0.81 1.19
N ALA A 154 -1.63 0.32 2.43
CA ALA A 154 -0.64 0.54 3.49
C ALA A 154 0.74 -0.02 3.12
N ASN A 155 0.79 -1.23 2.53
CA ASN A 155 2.05 -1.83 2.07
C ASN A 155 2.68 -1.05 0.91
N VAL A 156 1.89 -0.63 -0.07
CA VAL A 156 2.38 0.20 -1.19
C VAL A 156 2.94 1.51 -0.67
N LEU A 157 2.24 2.21 0.22
CA LEU A 157 2.71 3.46 0.82
C LEU A 157 4.00 3.26 1.62
N MET A 158 4.13 2.16 2.36
CA MET A 158 5.35 1.86 3.12
C MET A 158 6.55 1.65 2.18
N VAL A 159 6.41 0.82 1.14
CA VAL A 159 7.48 0.62 0.15
C VAL A 159 7.81 1.93 -0.55
N TRP A 160 6.80 2.73 -0.87
CA TRP A 160 6.95 4.00 -1.57
C TRP A 160 7.78 5.00 -0.75
N ILE A 161 7.42 5.25 0.52
CA ILE A 161 8.17 6.18 1.36
C ILE A 161 9.59 5.69 1.63
N LEU A 162 9.79 4.40 1.90
CA LEU A 162 11.12 3.84 2.09
C LEU A 162 11.98 4.00 0.82
N SER A 163 11.39 3.84 -0.36
CA SER A 163 12.07 4.05 -1.64
C SER A 163 12.47 5.52 -1.84
N LEU A 164 11.57 6.46 -1.53
CA LEU A 164 11.85 7.90 -1.59
C LEU A 164 12.98 8.31 -0.64
N GLU A 165 12.94 7.84 0.60
CA GLU A 165 13.99 8.13 1.59
C GLU A 165 15.35 7.55 1.17
N ALA A 166 15.36 6.32 0.63
CA ALA A 166 16.59 5.73 0.10
C ALA A 166 17.16 6.53 -1.07
N LEU A 167 16.33 6.94 -2.04
CA LEU A 167 16.76 7.77 -3.16
C LEU A 167 17.35 9.10 -2.66
N ARG A 168 16.66 9.78 -1.77
CA ARG A 168 17.11 11.07 -1.21
C ARG A 168 18.41 10.95 -0.42
N PHE A 169 18.59 9.90 0.33
CA PHE A 169 19.85 9.65 1.05
C PHE A 169 21.05 9.62 0.10
N PHE A 170 20.90 9.00 -1.08
CA PHE A 170 21.97 8.95 -2.07
C PHE A 170 22.13 10.28 -2.82
N ASP A 171 21.02 10.97 -3.16
CA ASP A 171 21.05 12.27 -3.82
C ASP A 171 21.85 13.30 -3.01
N ILE A 172 21.58 13.39 -1.70
CA ILE A 172 22.31 14.28 -0.79
C ILE A 172 23.81 13.93 -0.72
N ARG A 173 24.13 12.62 -0.69
CA ARG A 173 25.53 12.18 -0.67
C ARG A 173 26.26 12.48 -1.97
N GLU A 174 25.58 12.33 -3.10
CA GLU A 174 26.13 12.68 -4.41
C GLU A 174 26.43 14.18 -4.49
N GLU A 175 25.51 15.03 -4.03
CA GLU A 175 25.67 16.48 -4.00
C GLU A 175 26.84 16.91 -3.10
N VAL A 176 26.99 16.31 -1.91
CA VAL A 176 28.03 16.66 -0.95
C VAL A 176 29.42 16.18 -1.36
N HIS A 177 29.54 15.01 -1.98
CA HIS A 177 30.84 14.38 -2.29
C HIS A 177 31.25 14.48 -3.75
N GLY A 178 30.37 14.94 -4.66
CA GLY A 178 30.64 15.04 -6.10
C GLY A 178 30.91 13.69 -6.78
N THR A 179 30.45 12.58 -6.19
CA THR A 179 30.68 11.21 -6.69
C THR A 179 29.40 10.69 -7.35
N ASN A 180 29.55 10.06 -8.52
CA ASN A 180 28.40 9.43 -9.16
C ASN A 180 28.01 8.15 -8.38
N LEU A 181 26.88 8.19 -7.69
CA LEU A 181 26.34 7.10 -6.87
C LEU A 181 25.13 6.43 -7.51
N GLU A 182 24.86 6.66 -8.81
CA GLU A 182 23.66 6.15 -9.49
C GLU A 182 23.53 4.61 -9.39
N SER A 183 24.64 3.87 -9.59
CA SER A 183 24.63 2.41 -9.44
C SER A 183 24.29 1.96 -8.01
N ALA A 184 24.84 2.62 -7.00
CA ALA A 184 24.57 2.32 -5.60
C ALA A 184 23.11 2.64 -5.24
N LYS A 185 22.57 3.73 -5.76
CA LYS A 185 21.18 4.17 -5.62
C LYS A 185 20.21 3.11 -6.17
N GLN A 186 20.44 2.64 -7.40
CA GLN A 186 19.60 1.62 -8.03
C GLN A 186 19.66 0.27 -7.29
N LEU A 187 20.85 -0.17 -6.90
CA LEU A 187 21.03 -1.41 -6.13
C LEU A 187 20.39 -1.33 -4.74
N SER A 188 20.46 -0.17 -4.08
CA SER A 188 19.84 0.01 -2.76
C SER A 188 18.33 -0.16 -2.80
N LEU A 189 17.66 0.35 -3.85
CA LEU A 189 16.22 0.14 -4.06
C LEU A 189 15.89 -1.35 -4.20
N THR A 190 16.68 -2.08 -5.00
CA THR A 190 16.45 -3.50 -5.24
C THR A 190 16.62 -4.30 -3.95
N ILE A 191 17.65 -4.00 -3.14
CA ILE A 191 17.87 -4.63 -1.83
C ILE A 191 16.74 -4.27 -0.88
N LEU A 192 16.33 -3.00 -0.81
CA LEU A 192 15.23 -2.54 0.03
C LEU A 192 13.93 -3.30 -0.27
N TRP A 193 13.55 -3.42 -1.54
CA TRP A 193 12.36 -4.13 -1.96
C TRP A 193 12.43 -5.63 -1.65
N ALA A 194 13.61 -6.24 -1.82
CA ALA A 194 13.83 -7.64 -1.49
C ALA A 194 13.69 -7.90 0.02
N VAL A 195 14.36 -7.09 0.85
CA VAL A 195 14.29 -7.20 2.32
C VAL A 195 12.86 -6.98 2.82
N TYR A 196 12.18 -5.96 2.30
CA TYR A 196 10.79 -5.70 2.67
C TYR A 196 9.87 -6.84 2.22
N GLY A 197 10.05 -7.38 1.00
CA GLY A 197 9.30 -8.54 0.51
C GLY A 197 9.46 -9.77 1.41
N VAL A 198 10.69 -10.07 1.84
CA VAL A 198 10.95 -11.15 2.82
C VAL A 198 10.23 -10.87 4.14
N ALA A 199 10.30 -9.65 4.66
CA ALA A 199 9.62 -9.28 5.90
C ALA A 199 8.09 -9.49 5.80
N VAL A 200 7.47 -9.09 4.67
CA VAL A 200 6.03 -9.28 4.42
C VAL A 200 5.67 -10.77 4.33
N ILE A 201 6.52 -11.61 3.70
CA ILE A 201 6.33 -13.06 3.67
C ILE A 201 6.37 -13.65 5.07
N VAL A 202 7.38 -13.30 5.87
CA VAL A 202 7.53 -13.79 7.25
C VAL A 202 6.31 -13.42 8.09
N VAL A 203 5.85 -12.16 8.01
CA VAL A 203 4.62 -11.73 8.69
C VAL A 203 3.40 -12.50 8.18
N GLY A 204 3.30 -12.74 6.86
CA GLY A 204 2.23 -13.52 6.24
C GLY A 204 2.21 -14.98 6.71
N ILE A 205 3.38 -15.58 6.98
CA ILE A 205 3.51 -16.92 7.54
C ILE A 205 3.05 -16.94 8.99
N ILE A 206 3.59 -16.03 9.83
CA ILE A 206 3.27 -15.94 11.26
C ILE A 206 1.77 -15.68 11.48
N ARG A 207 1.18 -14.82 10.67
CA ARG A 207 -0.25 -14.45 10.75
C ARG A 207 -1.16 -15.38 9.96
N GLN A 208 -0.62 -16.38 9.26
CA GLN A 208 -1.36 -17.30 8.39
C GLN A 208 -2.23 -16.59 7.35
N TYR A 209 -1.78 -15.43 6.85
CA TYR A 209 -2.51 -14.60 5.92
C TYR A 209 -1.95 -14.77 4.50
N SER A 210 -2.68 -15.50 3.65
CA SER A 210 -2.23 -15.87 2.30
C SER A 210 -1.98 -14.67 1.38
N ALA A 211 -2.81 -13.62 1.48
CA ALA A 211 -2.63 -12.42 0.67
C ALA A 211 -1.31 -11.69 0.97
N ALA A 212 -0.85 -11.66 2.23
CA ALA A 212 0.45 -11.08 2.57
C ALA A 212 1.61 -11.91 1.99
N ARG A 213 1.51 -13.24 2.05
CA ARG A 213 2.52 -14.14 1.44
C ARG A 213 2.62 -13.91 -0.06
N LEU A 214 1.47 -13.83 -0.75
CA LEU A 214 1.42 -13.58 -2.18
C LEU A 214 1.98 -12.19 -2.54
N ALA A 215 1.61 -11.16 -1.78
CA ALA A 215 2.13 -9.80 -1.97
C ALA A 215 3.66 -9.73 -1.78
N GLY A 216 4.19 -10.38 -0.73
CA GLY A 216 5.63 -10.42 -0.50
C GLY A 216 6.40 -11.19 -1.58
N ILE A 217 5.86 -12.30 -2.08
CA ILE A 217 6.43 -13.05 -3.22
C ILE A 217 6.39 -12.19 -4.49
N GLY A 218 5.27 -11.49 -4.74
CA GLY A 218 5.15 -10.57 -5.87
C GLY A 218 6.19 -9.45 -5.82
N LEU A 219 6.43 -8.88 -4.64
CA LEU A 219 7.44 -7.84 -4.45
C LEU A 219 8.86 -8.38 -4.64
N LEU A 220 9.16 -9.59 -4.15
CA LEU A 220 10.45 -10.26 -4.42
C LEU A 220 10.64 -10.53 -5.91
N ALA A 221 9.61 -11.05 -6.58
CA ALA A 221 9.66 -11.29 -8.03
C ALA A 221 9.90 -9.98 -8.79
N MET A 222 9.25 -8.88 -8.37
CA MET A 222 9.46 -7.55 -8.95
C MET A 222 10.89 -7.04 -8.71
N SER A 223 11.45 -7.26 -7.52
CA SER A 223 12.85 -6.90 -7.21
C SER A 223 13.83 -7.67 -8.09
N VAL A 224 13.63 -8.98 -8.26
CA VAL A 224 14.46 -9.82 -9.13
C VAL A 224 14.31 -9.39 -10.60
N LEU A 225 13.08 -9.14 -11.05
CA LEU A 225 12.83 -8.66 -12.41
C LEU A 225 13.51 -7.32 -12.67
N LYS A 226 13.41 -6.36 -11.72
CA LYS A 226 14.10 -5.07 -11.81
C LYS A 226 15.61 -5.26 -11.90
N LEU A 227 16.19 -6.10 -11.03
CA LEU A 227 17.62 -6.38 -11.01
C LEU A 227 18.10 -6.87 -12.38
N PHE A 228 17.40 -7.83 -12.99
CA PHE A 228 17.80 -8.38 -14.30
C PHE A 228 17.41 -7.53 -15.49
N ALA A 229 16.32 -6.74 -15.41
CA ALA A 229 15.89 -5.90 -16.52
C ALA A 229 16.66 -4.56 -16.60
N PHE A 230 17.08 -4.03 -15.46
CA PHE A 230 17.68 -2.68 -15.37
C PHE A 230 19.09 -2.72 -14.77
N ASP A 231 19.25 -3.28 -13.57
CA ASP A 231 20.50 -3.14 -12.79
C ASP A 231 21.66 -3.93 -13.45
N VAL A 232 21.36 -5.06 -14.11
CA VAL A 232 22.35 -5.86 -14.86
C VAL A 232 22.98 -5.07 -16.02
N PHE A 233 22.23 -4.12 -16.64
CA PHE A 233 22.76 -3.32 -17.74
C PHE A 233 23.77 -2.27 -17.28
N LEU A 234 23.82 -1.95 -15.98
CA LEU A 234 24.85 -1.10 -15.38
C LEU A 234 26.16 -1.85 -15.12
N LEU A 235 26.16 -3.18 -15.20
CA LEU A 235 27.34 -4.03 -15.03
C LEU A 235 28.19 -4.10 -16.32
N GLU A 236 29.47 -4.35 -16.15
CA GLU A 236 30.36 -4.67 -17.25
C GLU A 236 29.90 -5.95 -17.98
N GLN A 237 30.26 -6.08 -19.28
CA GLN A 237 29.73 -7.12 -20.16
C GLN A 237 29.95 -8.55 -19.62
N GLU A 238 31.07 -8.81 -18.99
CA GLU A 238 31.40 -10.12 -18.42
C GLU A 238 30.47 -10.54 -17.29
N TYR A 239 30.20 -9.63 -16.35
CA TYR A 239 29.28 -9.87 -15.24
C TYR A 239 27.81 -9.99 -15.70
N ARG A 240 27.46 -9.31 -16.77
CA ARG A 240 26.12 -9.39 -17.38
C ARG A 240 25.81 -10.78 -17.90
N VAL A 241 26.76 -11.40 -18.60
CA VAL A 241 26.61 -12.78 -19.12
C VAL A 241 26.44 -13.76 -17.95
N ALA A 242 27.28 -13.66 -16.90
CA ALA A 242 27.17 -14.50 -15.72
C ALA A 242 25.82 -14.35 -14.99
N ALA A 243 25.31 -13.11 -14.91
CA ALA A 243 24.00 -12.82 -14.32
C ALA A 243 22.85 -13.48 -15.10
N PHE A 244 22.85 -13.41 -16.43
CA PHE A 244 21.82 -14.06 -17.26
C PHE A 244 21.89 -15.59 -17.20
N ILE A 245 23.08 -16.18 -17.13
CA ILE A 245 23.23 -17.63 -16.94
C ILE A 245 22.66 -18.05 -15.58
N SER A 246 22.99 -17.32 -14.51
CA SER A 246 22.47 -17.59 -13.17
C SER A 246 20.95 -17.45 -13.08
N LEU A 247 20.37 -16.44 -13.75
CA LEU A 247 18.91 -16.28 -13.85
C LEU A 247 18.28 -17.47 -14.57
N GLY A 248 18.85 -17.91 -15.70
CA GLY A 248 18.37 -19.07 -16.43
C GLY A 248 18.38 -20.34 -15.58
N ALA A 249 19.46 -20.57 -14.85
CA ALA A 249 19.58 -21.72 -13.93
C ALA A 249 18.56 -21.62 -12.80
N LEU A 250 18.34 -20.44 -12.23
CA LEU A 250 17.35 -20.20 -11.17
C LEU A 250 15.93 -20.45 -11.67
N LEU A 251 15.57 -19.96 -12.86
CA LEU A 251 14.25 -20.18 -13.45
C LEU A 251 13.99 -21.67 -13.73
N LEU A 252 15.01 -22.40 -14.23
CA LEU A 252 14.92 -23.84 -14.40
C LEU A 252 14.73 -24.56 -13.06
N GLY A 253 15.48 -24.16 -12.02
CA GLY A 253 15.32 -24.70 -10.66
C GLY A 253 13.91 -24.45 -10.08
N ILE A 254 13.38 -23.23 -10.25
CA ILE A 254 12.00 -22.90 -9.82
C ILE A 254 10.98 -23.72 -10.63
N GLY A 255 11.16 -23.85 -11.95
CA GLY A 255 10.28 -24.64 -12.79
C GLY A 255 10.26 -26.12 -12.38
N PHE A 256 11.43 -26.68 -12.11
CA PHE A 256 11.55 -28.05 -11.60
C PHE A 256 10.91 -28.23 -10.22
N ALA A 257 11.17 -27.30 -9.28
CA ALA A 257 10.55 -27.32 -7.95
C ALA A 257 9.02 -27.22 -8.04
N TYR A 258 8.50 -26.36 -8.92
CA TYR A 258 7.05 -26.26 -9.15
C TYR A 258 6.44 -27.54 -9.71
N GLN A 259 7.11 -28.20 -10.67
CA GLN A 259 6.63 -29.49 -11.20
C GLN A 259 6.60 -30.57 -10.12
N ARG A 260 7.62 -30.61 -9.24
CA ARG A 260 7.74 -31.65 -8.23
C ARG A 260 6.88 -31.41 -6.99
N TYR A 261 6.73 -30.14 -6.60
CA TYR A 261 6.08 -29.74 -5.32
C TYR A 261 4.88 -28.82 -5.54
N GLY A 262 4.29 -28.79 -6.72
CA GLY A 262 3.21 -27.84 -7.08
C GLY A 262 2.01 -27.86 -6.15
N ASN A 263 1.60 -29.03 -5.65
CA ASN A 263 0.48 -29.15 -4.70
C ASN A 263 0.82 -28.56 -3.33
N LEU A 264 2.04 -28.79 -2.83
CA LEU A 264 2.52 -28.20 -1.58
C LEU A 264 2.63 -26.69 -1.69
N ILE A 265 3.12 -26.19 -2.84
CA ILE A 265 3.24 -24.77 -3.11
C ILE A 265 1.84 -24.12 -3.18
N LYS A 266 0.89 -24.73 -3.83
CA LYS A 266 -0.51 -24.25 -3.87
C LYS A 266 -1.13 -24.22 -2.47
N GLY A 267 -1.02 -25.28 -1.69
CA GLY A 267 -1.50 -25.34 -0.31
C GLY A 267 -0.84 -24.25 0.57
N PHE A 268 0.46 -24.01 0.40
CA PHE A 268 1.18 -22.95 1.10
C PHE A 268 0.73 -21.54 0.70
N LEU A 269 0.52 -21.28 -0.61
CA LEU A 269 0.16 -19.95 -1.12
C LEU A 269 -1.31 -19.59 -0.82
N PHE A 270 -2.22 -20.52 -1.06
CA PHE A 270 -3.66 -20.26 -1.01
C PHE A 270 -4.33 -20.73 0.29
N GLY A 271 -3.63 -21.50 1.11
CA GLY A 271 -4.18 -21.97 2.39
C GLY A 271 -5.29 -23.01 2.23
N GLU A 272 -5.35 -23.68 1.09
CA GLU A 272 -6.27 -24.81 0.87
C GLU A 272 -5.77 -26.01 1.71
N THR A 273 -6.39 -26.22 2.84
CA THR A 273 -6.43 -27.53 3.49
C THR A 273 -7.13 -28.47 2.51
N GLU A 274 -6.45 -29.53 2.09
CA GLU A 274 -7.09 -30.65 1.38
C GLU A 274 -8.35 -31.03 2.16
N VAL A 275 -9.52 -30.70 1.59
CA VAL A 275 -10.74 -31.42 1.93
C VAL A 275 -10.52 -32.79 1.32
N GLU A 276 -10.04 -33.71 2.16
CA GLU A 276 -10.04 -35.16 1.89
C GLU A 276 -11.45 -35.50 1.42
N THR A 277 -11.61 -35.67 0.10
CA THR A 277 -12.82 -36.20 -0.48
C THR A 277 -12.91 -37.64 0.02
N THR A 278 -13.57 -37.81 1.17
CA THR A 278 -14.03 -39.07 1.67
C THR A 278 -14.93 -39.65 0.58
N LYS A 279 -14.37 -40.60 -0.14
CA LYS A 279 -15.05 -41.43 -1.13
C LYS A 279 -16.29 -42.01 -0.45
N PRO A 280 -17.50 -41.82 -0.96
CA PRO A 280 -18.65 -42.46 -0.36
C PRO A 280 -18.46 -43.95 -0.46
N ASP A 281 -18.44 -44.58 0.72
CA ASP A 281 -18.38 -46.01 0.89
C ASP A 281 -19.59 -46.63 0.19
N SER A 282 -19.33 -47.34 -0.92
CA SER A 282 -20.30 -48.09 -1.65
C SER A 282 -20.61 -49.38 -0.84
N THR A 283 -21.55 -49.28 0.05
CA THR A 283 -22.13 -50.43 0.71
C THR A 283 -22.87 -51.27 -0.34
N PRO A 284 -22.49 -52.53 -0.59
CA PRO A 284 -23.24 -53.37 -1.49
C PRO A 284 -24.56 -53.80 -0.84
N GLY A 285 -25.63 -53.49 -1.53
CA GLY A 285 -26.95 -53.89 -1.15
C GLY A 285 -27.06 -55.41 -0.95
N ASN A 286 -27.47 -55.80 0.25
CA ASN A 286 -27.83 -57.17 0.56
C ASN A 286 -29.24 -57.40 0.06
N SER A 287 -29.34 -58.09 -1.09
CA SER A 287 -30.55 -58.68 -1.57
C SER A 287 -30.84 -59.98 -0.74
N LEU A 288 -31.84 -59.95 0.11
CA LEU A 288 -32.45 -61.14 0.57
C LEU A 288 -33.92 -61.17 0.08
N SER A 289 -34.10 -61.95 -0.94
CA SER A 289 -35.34 -62.60 -1.32
C SER A 289 -35.80 -63.58 -0.23
N GLU A 290 -37.10 -63.90 -0.25
CA GLU A 290 -37.85 -65.00 0.38
C GLU A 290 -38.85 -64.48 1.39
N THR A 291 -40.07 -64.72 1.26
CA THR A 291 -41.08 -65.64 0.66
C THR A 291 -42.42 -64.98 0.85
#